data_75698969ef44307c9fae61ab622e7302
#
_entry.id   75698969ef44307c9fae61ab622e7302
#
_cell.length_a   1.000
_cell.length_b   1.000
_cell.length_c   1.000
_cell.angle_alpha   90.00
_cell.angle_beta   90.00
_cell.angle_gamma   90.00
#
_symmetry.space_group_name_H-M   'P 1'
#
loop_
_entity.id
_entity.type
_entity.pdbx_description
1 polymer ?
#
loop_
_entity_poly.entity_id
_entity_poly.type
_entity_poly.pdbx_seq_one_letter_code
_entity_poly.pdbx_strand_id
1 'polypeptide(L)'
;LKKRLLLPVYQLCAILIALNGIINVLSAWLIHYPARIALLVKVLPLVVIQGSWLTLVTAGSMQLFLSFSLGRRKKLAWQIVVVVLILAMATNLLRGLHYGQAAINLGLPLLLLVLKPHFTADSDPPSVRHGVFIFLGTFVFTYLYGMFGFYLLDRHFHEHFDLLESSRQALAFLAWVSTPEVGRPTLLARLFLDSFAFLETGGLVYGLSMILRPVVYRRRTLPAERKWAKTILEQYGRSSLAFLTLLPDKFYYFSSSKKSFAAYTLVGNVAVVLGDPIGPVEDIPNLIAQFKKTCERNDWHLIFFQVLPDYLPIYINLGFKVLKIGEEAIVDVQNFTLEGGARKSLRQSLNHALRKGLTTKLIVPPLDDDVLQQLKEVSEDWLKFQHGREKRFSLGWFELNYLRQCPVMVVLDAKGNIQAFANLISEYQRNEGTIDLMRRRGKDSGLMDLLFIRLIEYFREQGYAGFNLGLTPLAGLGDQPGTSVPEKVLNFYYHHFNQLYAFKGLRQFKEKFGPRWEPRYLIYTNPFLLPKIAVAITTANAGGNLFLTYLGAWWEKRHFKKKNVPTK
;
A
#
# COMPACT_ATOMS: atom_id res chain seq x y z
N LEU A 1 9.92 -22.18 22.22
CA LEU A 1 11.22 -22.44 21.58
C LEU A 1 11.53 -21.30 20.60
N LYS A 2 12.57 -20.51 20.92
CA LYS A 2 13.08 -19.38 20.13
C LYS A 2 13.45 -19.84 18.71
N LYS A 3 12.52 -19.72 17.73
CA LYS A 3 12.93 -19.64 16.33
C LYS A 3 13.70 -18.32 16.21
N ARG A 4 15.04 -18.40 16.20
CA ARG A 4 15.92 -17.31 15.81
C ARG A 4 15.37 -16.75 14.49
N LEU A 5 15.17 -15.43 14.43
CA LEU A 5 14.90 -14.67 13.21
C LEU A 5 16.14 -14.76 12.30
N LEU A 6 16.34 -15.92 11.67
CA LEU A 6 17.34 -16.06 10.60
C LEU A 6 16.79 -15.25 9.42
N LEU A 7 17.53 -14.21 9.06
CA LEU A 7 17.26 -13.46 7.84
C LEU A 7 17.24 -14.44 6.67
N PRO A 8 16.28 -14.34 5.73
CA PRO A 8 16.30 -15.16 4.52
C PRO A 8 17.61 -14.95 3.75
N VAL A 9 18.16 -16.01 3.17
CA VAL A 9 19.48 -16.01 2.51
C VAL A 9 19.62 -14.88 1.47
N TYR A 10 18.56 -14.56 0.74
CA TYR A 10 18.58 -13.46 -0.24
C TYR A 10 18.68 -12.06 0.42
N GLN A 11 18.15 -11.88 1.64
CA GLN A 11 18.31 -10.62 2.38
C GLN A 11 19.74 -10.48 2.91
N LEU A 12 20.33 -11.57 3.41
CA LEU A 12 21.72 -11.58 3.80
C LEU A 12 22.63 -11.23 2.61
N CYS A 13 22.36 -11.82 1.45
CA CYS A 13 23.07 -11.50 0.22
C CYS A 13 22.92 -10.03 -0.16
N ALA A 14 21.72 -9.44 -0.06
CA ALA A 14 21.51 -8.02 -0.31
C ALA A 14 22.32 -7.13 0.63
N ILE A 15 22.44 -7.49 1.91
CA ILE A 15 23.29 -6.79 2.89
C ILE A 15 24.77 -6.90 2.51
N LEU A 16 25.24 -8.07 2.11
CA LEU A 16 26.63 -8.26 1.66
C LEU A 16 26.94 -7.39 0.44
N ILE A 17 26.02 -7.30 -0.53
CA ILE A 17 26.18 -6.43 -1.70
C ILE A 17 26.22 -4.95 -1.29
N ALA A 18 25.37 -4.53 -0.34
CA ALA A 18 25.40 -3.16 0.17
C ALA A 18 26.73 -2.82 0.85
N LEU A 19 27.21 -3.71 1.72
CA LEU A 19 28.52 -3.55 2.39
C LEU A 19 29.66 -3.50 1.39
N ASN A 20 29.66 -4.37 0.39
CA ASN A 20 30.64 -4.35 -0.68
C ASN A 20 30.59 -3.04 -1.49
N GLY A 21 29.39 -2.50 -1.75
CA GLY A 21 29.21 -1.19 -2.37
C GLY A 21 29.87 -0.07 -1.56
N ILE A 22 29.66 -0.05 -0.24
CA ILE A 22 30.33 0.90 0.67
C ILE A 22 31.85 0.75 0.59
N ILE A 23 32.34 -0.50 0.67
CA ILE A 23 33.78 -0.77 0.59
C ILE A 23 34.38 -0.27 -0.73
N ASN A 24 33.71 -0.52 -1.85
CA ASN A 24 34.17 -0.05 -3.17
C ASN A 24 34.25 1.49 -3.23
N VAL A 25 33.21 2.21 -2.73
CA VAL A 25 33.22 3.68 -2.66
C VAL A 25 34.34 4.18 -1.74
N LEU A 26 34.45 3.65 -0.53
CA LEU A 26 35.49 4.08 0.42
C LEU A 26 36.90 3.75 -0.06
N SER A 27 37.10 2.57 -0.64
CA SER A 27 38.42 2.18 -1.16
C SER A 27 38.88 3.08 -2.30
N ALA A 28 37.91 3.62 -3.08
CA ALA A 28 38.22 4.58 -4.12
C ALA A 28 38.91 5.82 -3.55
N TRP A 29 38.54 6.29 -2.37
CA TRP A 29 39.11 7.50 -1.73
C TRP A 29 40.31 7.24 -0.85
N LEU A 30 40.30 6.12 -0.12
CA LEU A 30 41.26 5.89 0.99
C LEU A 30 42.47 5.09 0.60
N ILE A 31 42.40 4.22 -0.40
CA ILE A 31 43.43 3.23 -0.66
C ILE A 31 44.16 3.54 -1.99
N HIS A 32 45.42 3.94 -1.90
CA HIS A 32 46.30 4.19 -3.03
C HIS A 32 47.61 3.40 -2.86
N TYR A 33 48.04 2.69 -3.90
CA TYR A 33 49.32 1.96 -3.92
C TYR A 33 50.24 2.50 -5.03
N PRO A 34 51.05 3.55 -4.78
CA PRO A 34 51.86 4.20 -5.79
C PRO A 34 52.75 3.27 -6.59
N ALA A 35 53.39 2.29 -5.93
CA ALA A 35 54.25 1.32 -6.57
C ALA A 35 53.54 0.42 -7.59
N ARG A 36 52.28 0.03 -7.31
CA ARG A 36 51.48 -0.79 -8.23
C ARG A 36 50.92 0.03 -9.40
N ILE A 37 50.59 1.28 -9.15
CA ILE A 37 50.18 2.23 -10.20
C ILE A 37 51.31 2.46 -11.17
N ALA A 38 52.56 2.63 -10.69
CA ALA A 38 53.74 2.78 -11.53
C ALA A 38 54.02 1.57 -12.45
N LEU A 39 53.63 0.37 -12.04
CA LEU A 39 53.69 -0.82 -12.89
C LEU A 39 52.61 -0.78 -13.99
N LEU A 40 51.40 -0.39 -13.63
CA LEU A 40 50.26 -0.33 -14.59
C LEU A 40 50.44 0.75 -15.66
N VAL A 41 50.99 1.91 -15.31
CA VAL A 41 51.28 3.01 -16.25
C VAL A 41 52.25 2.59 -17.36
N LYS A 42 53.09 1.56 -17.15
CA LYS A 42 53.97 1.01 -18.21
C LYS A 42 53.20 0.24 -19.29
N VAL A 43 52.00 -0.24 -18.98
CA VAL A 43 51.22 -1.12 -19.86
C VAL A 43 49.91 -0.47 -20.30
N LEU A 44 49.31 0.41 -19.50
CA LEU A 44 48.01 1.02 -19.76
C LEU A 44 48.09 2.55 -19.81
N PRO A 45 47.31 3.20 -20.66
CA PRO A 45 47.19 4.65 -20.68
C PRO A 45 46.71 5.20 -19.33
N LEU A 46 47.27 6.33 -18.91
CA LEU A 46 46.97 7.00 -17.64
C LEU A 46 45.45 7.31 -17.51
N VAL A 47 44.78 7.66 -18.59
CA VAL A 47 43.34 7.91 -18.67
C VAL A 47 42.51 6.69 -18.22
N VAL A 48 42.93 5.47 -18.55
CA VAL A 48 42.24 4.25 -18.13
C VAL A 48 42.35 4.04 -16.61
N ILE A 49 43.53 4.33 -16.04
CA ILE A 49 43.79 4.21 -14.62
C ILE A 49 43.00 5.26 -13.83
N GLN A 50 42.98 6.49 -14.30
CA GLN A 50 42.22 7.59 -13.68
C GLN A 50 40.70 7.37 -13.80
N GLY A 51 40.22 6.97 -14.99
CA GLY A 51 38.79 6.66 -15.20
C GLY A 51 38.30 5.48 -14.34
N SER A 52 39.20 4.53 -14.00
CA SER A 52 38.85 3.39 -13.13
C SER A 52 38.41 3.79 -11.71
N TRP A 53 38.90 4.91 -11.19
CA TRP A 53 38.50 5.43 -9.90
C TRP A 53 37.02 5.83 -9.88
N LEU A 54 36.60 6.57 -10.85
CA LEU A 54 35.23 7.08 -10.96
C LEU A 54 34.23 5.95 -11.28
N THR A 55 34.63 5.03 -12.16
CA THR A 55 33.88 3.81 -12.47
C THR A 55 33.64 2.96 -11.23
N LEU A 56 34.62 2.86 -10.31
CA LEU A 56 34.48 2.11 -9.07
C LEU A 56 33.50 2.78 -8.09
N VAL A 57 33.54 4.12 -7.97
CA VAL A 57 32.58 4.88 -7.15
C VAL A 57 31.15 4.68 -7.67
N THR A 58 30.99 4.74 -8.99
CA THR A 58 29.67 4.52 -9.63
C THR A 58 29.18 3.08 -9.41
N ALA A 59 30.04 2.10 -9.64
CA ALA A 59 29.70 0.70 -9.41
C ALA A 59 29.32 0.42 -7.96
N GLY A 60 30.06 0.99 -6.99
CA GLY A 60 29.75 0.88 -5.56
C GLY A 60 28.42 1.55 -5.20
N SER A 61 28.15 2.73 -5.73
CA SER A 61 26.88 3.44 -5.54
C SER A 61 25.70 2.68 -6.16
N MET A 62 25.87 2.09 -7.36
CA MET A 62 24.88 1.21 -7.97
C MET A 62 24.63 -0.04 -7.14
N GLN A 63 25.66 -0.66 -6.55
CA GLN A 63 25.51 -1.81 -5.65
C GLN A 63 24.65 -1.44 -4.43
N LEU A 64 24.85 -0.28 -3.82
CA LEU A 64 24.05 0.23 -2.71
C LEU A 64 22.58 0.39 -3.13
N PHE A 65 22.31 1.01 -4.26
CA PHE A 65 20.95 1.21 -4.75
C PHE A 65 20.25 -0.11 -5.12
N LEU A 66 20.97 -1.00 -5.80
CA LEU A 66 20.43 -2.28 -6.27
C LEU A 66 20.24 -3.29 -5.13
N SER A 67 21.02 -3.19 -4.04
CA SER A 67 20.89 -4.08 -2.87
C SER A 67 19.48 -4.07 -2.29
N PHE A 68 18.83 -2.90 -2.23
CA PHE A 68 17.44 -2.80 -1.80
C PHE A 68 16.49 -3.61 -2.70
N SER A 69 16.67 -3.55 -4.01
CA SER A 69 15.87 -4.29 -4.98
C SER A 69 16.20 -5.80 -4.99
N LEU A 70 17.44 -6.14 -4.68
CA LEU A 70 17.87 -7.53 -4.48
C LEU A 70 17.16 -8.15 -3.25
N GLY A 71 17.06 -7.40 -2.15
CA GLY A 71 16.30 -7.80 -0.96
C GLY A 71 14.80 -8.01 -1.25
N ARG A 72 14.27 -7.47 -2.36
CA ARG A 72 12.92 -7.68 -2.90
C ARG A 72 12.84 -8.81 -3.92
N ARG A 73 13.89 -9.61 -4.09
CA ARG A 73 13.98 -10.77 -5.01
C ARG A 73 13.83 -10.40 -6.49
N LYS A 74 14.12 -9.16 -6.90
CA LYS A 74 13.97 -8.69 -8.28
C LYS A 74 14.96 -9.38 -9.22
N LYS A 75 14.42 -10.04 -10.28
CA LYS A 75 15.21 -10.73 -11.30
C LYS A 75 16.13 -9.75 -12.07
N LEU A 76 15.60 -8.59 -12.46
CA LEU A 76 16.39 -7.57 -13.15
C LEU A 76 17.50 -6.99 -12.27
N ALA A 77 17.23 -6.75 -10.98
CA ALA A 77 18.25 -6.29 -10.04
C ALA A 77 19.39 -7.31 -9.92
N TRP A 78 19.06 -8.60 -9.85
CA TRP A 78 20.04 -9.68 -9.84
C TRP A 78 20.94 -9.66 -11.08
N GLN A 79 20.36 -9.52 -12.29
CA GLN A 79 21.11 -9.45 -13.54
C GLN A 79 22.05 -8.24 -13.56
N ILE A 80 21.57 -7.06 -13.21
CA ILE A 80 22.34 -5.82 -13.23
C ILE A 80 23.46 -5.88 -12.18
N VAL A 81 23.20 -6.38 -10.96
CA VAL A 81 24.22 -6.50 -9.90
C VAL A 81 25.36 -7.43 -10.32
N VAL A 82 25.06 -8.55 -10.97
CA VAL A 82 26.11 -9.46 -11.48
C VAL A 82 27.03 -8.72 -12.45
N VAL A 83 26.48 -7.96 -13.40
CA VAL A 83 27.27 -7.17 -14.35
C VAL A 83 28.09 -6.09 -13.62
N VAL A 84 27.49 -5.36 -12.69
CA VAL A 84 28.15 -4.31 -11.92
C VAL A 84 29.29 -4.86 -11.06
N LEU A 85 29.15 -6.06 -10.48
CA LEU A 85 30.21 -6.71 -9.71
C LEU A 85 31.40 -7.15 -10.57
N ILE A 86 31.12 -7.68 -11.79
CA ILE A 86 32.16 -8.02 -12.75
C ILE A 86 32.92 -6.76 -13.19
N LEU A 87 32.19 -5.67 -13.45
CA LEU A 87 32.80 -4.39 -13.78
C LEU A 87 33.65 -3.86 -12.62
N ALA A 88 33.15 -3.90 -11.38
CA ALA A 88 33.89 -3.50 -10.19
C ALA A 88 35.15 -4.36 -9.97
N MET A 89 35.08 -5.66 -10.26
CA MET A 89 36.27 -6.56 -10.24
C MET A 89 37.34 -6.09 -11.22
N ALA A 90 36.97 -5.89 -12.49
CA ALA A 90 37.91 -5.42 -13.51
C ALA A 90 38.51 -4.05 -13.14
N THR A 91 37.68 -3.12 -12.67
CA THR A 91 38.09 -1.79 -12.24
C THR A 91 39.05 -1.81 -11.06
N ASN A 92 38.88 -2.68 -10.07
CA ASN A 92 39.79 -2.84 -8.96
C ASN A 92 41.19 -3.36 -9.40
N LEU A 93 41.23 -4.18 -10.44
CA LEU A 93 42.53 -4.62 -11.04
C LEU A 93 43.19 -3.49 -11.81
N LEU A 94 42.45 -2.74 -12.64
CA LEU A 94 42.94 -1.64 -13.45
C LEU A 94 43.46 -0.45 -12.63
N ARG A 95 42.86 -0.21 -11.46
CA ARG A 95 43.18 0.93 -10.58
C ARG A 95 44.48 0.79 -9.80
N GLY A 96 44.97 -0.41 -9.58
CA GLY A 96 46.18 -0.62 -8.78
C GLY A 96 46.33 -2.06 -8.25
N LEU A 97 45.83 -3.03 -9.00
CA LEU A 97 45.94 -4.47 -8.67
C LEU A 97 45.44 -4.77 -7.23
N HIS A 98 44.23 -4.25 -6.92
CA HIS A 98 43.59 -4.48 -5.62
C HIS A 98 42.99 -5.89 -5.54
N TYR A 99 43.85 -6.93 -5.46
CA TYR A 99 43.49 -8.35 -5.52
C TYR A 99 42.44 -8.77 -4.49
N GLY A 100 42.50 -8.26 -3.26
CA GLY A 100 41.54 -8.60 -2.20
C GLY A 100 40.12 -8.16 -2.55
N GLN A 101 39.96 -6.93 -3.00
CA GLN A 101 38.64 -6.39 -3.43
C GLN A 101 38.18 -7.01 -4.74
N ALA A 102 39.11 -7.28 -5.69
CA ALA A 102 38.79 -7.99 -6.91
C ALA A 102 38.27 -9.42 -6.62
N ALA A 103 38.88 -10.13 -5.66
CA ALA A 103 38.46 -11.46 -5.24
C ALA A 103 37.04 -11.43 -4.59
N ILE A 104 36.73 -10.44 -3.75
CA ILE A 104 35.37 -10.26 -3.18
C ILE A 104 34.36 -9.99 -4.32
N ASN A 105 34.70 -9.07 -5.24
CA ASN A 105 33.84 -8.74 -6.39
C ASN A 105 33.70 -9.90 -7.39
N LEU A 106 34.54 -10.93 -7.36
CA LEU A 106 34.42 -12.19 -8.09
C LEU A 106 33.58 -13.22 -7.31
N GLY A 107 33.76 -13.33 -6.01
CA GLY A 107 33.07 -14.31 -5.16
C GLY A 107 31.56 -14.02 -5.04
N LEU A 108 31.19 -12.75 -4.98
CA LEU A 108 29.77 -12.35 -4.87
C LEU A 108 28.91 -12.71 -6.09
N PRO A 109 29.34 -12.53 -7.35
CA PRO A 109 28.62 -13.06 -8.51
C PRO A 109 28.43 -14.57 -8.49
N LEU A 110 29.46 -15.32 -8.08
CA LEU A 110 29.35 -16.77 -7.95
C LEU A 110 28.28 -17.17 -6.93
N LEU A 111 28.27 -16.51 -5.77
CA LEU A 111 27.21 -16.68 -4.77
C LEU A 111 25.83 -16.34 -5.34
N LEU A 112 25.71 -15.23 -6.08
CA LEU A 112 24.46 -14.82 -6.73
C LEU A 112 24.00 -15.82 -7.79
N LEU A 113 24.89 -16.47 -8.51
CA LEU A 113 24.55 -17.52 -9.48
C LEU A 113 23.94 -18.75 -8.79
N VAL A 114 24.49 -19.18 -7.66
CA VAL A 114 23.94 -20.27 -6.84
C VAL A 114 22.54 -19.89 -6.32
N LEU A 115 22.35 -18.63 -5.92
CA LEU A 115 21.10 -18.13 -5.37
C LEU A 115 20.07 -17.70 -6.44
N LYS A 116 20.36 -17.82 -7.73
CA LYS A 116 19.49 -17.46 -8.85
C LYS A 116 18.02 -17.90 -8.69
N PRO A 117 17.70 -19.13 -8.23
CA PRO A 117 16.31 -19.57 -8.07
C PRO A 117 15.47 -18.72 -7.07
N HIS A 118 16.11 -17.95 -6.20
CA HIS A 118 15.43 -17.10 -5.22
C HIS A 118 14.99 -15.74 -5.79
N PHE A 119 15.54 -15.31 -6.95
CA PHE A 119 15.26 -14.03 -7.58
C PHE A 119 14.21 -14.21 -8.68
N THR A 120 12.93 -14.24 -8.26
CA THR A 120 11.78 -14.57 -9.11
C THR A 120 10.82 -13.41 -9.35
N ALA A 121 11.00 -12.26 -8.69
CA ALA A 121 10.11 -11.13 -8.80
C ALA A 121 10.35 -10.36 -10.11
N ASP A 122 9.28 -10.22 -10.90
CA ASP A 122 9.30 -9.48 -12.15
C ASP A 122 9.16 -7.96 -11.93
N SER A 123 9.59 -7.18 -12.92
CA SER A 123 9.37 -5.74 -12.98
C SER A 123 8.21 -5.42 -13.91
N ASP A 124 7.56 -4.28 -13.71
CA ASP A 124 6.42 -3.82 -14.53
C ASP A 124 6.86 -3.56 -15.98
N PRO A 125 6.42 -4.33 -16.99
CA PRO A 125 6.94 -4.21 -18.35
C PRO A 125 6.82 -2.82 -18.96
N PRO A 126 5.68 -2.07 -18.82
CA PRO A 126 5.59 -0.70 -19.30
C PRO A 126 6.55 0.25 -18.58
N SER A 127 6.77 0.07 -17.27
CA SER A 127 7.72 0.88 -16.50
C SER A 127 9.17 0.58 -16.88
N VAL A 128 9.50 -0.69 -17.18
CA VAL A 128 10.82 -1.08 -17.72
C VAL A 128 11.08 -0.38 -19.05
N ARG A 129 10.12 -0.44 -19.99
CA ARG A 129 10.24 0.24 -21.29
C ARG A 129 10.43 1.74 -21.09
N HIS A 130 9.61 2.37 -20.25
CA HIS A 130 9.71 3.78 -19.94
C HIS A 130 11.06 4.15 -19.30
N GLY A 131 11.55 3.34 -18.36
CA GLY A 131 12.87 3.50 -17.74
C GLY A 131 14.01 3.41 -18.74
N VAL A 132 13.95 2.50 -19.72
CA VAL A 132 14.93 2.39 -20.80
C VAL A 132 14.90 3.64 -21.70
N PHE A 133 13.70 4.12 -22.05
CA PHE A 133 13.59 5.38 -22.83
C PHE A 133 14.14 6.59 -22.07
N ILE A 134 13.90 6.70 -20.78
CA ILE A 134 14.48 7.77 -19.95
C ILE A 134 16.00 7.65 -19.92
N PHE A 135 16.53 6.44 -19.74
CA PHE A 135 17.97 6.20 -19.73
C PHE A 135 18.63 6.65 -21.03
N LEU A 136 18.08 6.21 -22.19
CA LEU A 136 18.57 6.62 -23.50
C LEU A 136 18.38 8.12 -23.74
N GLY A 137 17.22 8.67 -23.39
CA GLY A 137 16.92 10.10 -23.52
C GLY A 137 17.84 10.97 -22.66
N THR A 138 18.13 10.55 -21.43
CA THR A 138 19.09 11.23 -20.57
C THR A 138 20.49 11.21 -21.19
N PHE A 139 20.93 10.06 -21.68
CA PHE A 139 22.23 9.93 -22.33
C PHE A 139 22.37 10.88 -23.52
N VAL A 140 21.38 10.88 -24.44
CA VAL A 140 21.38 11.78 -25.61
C VAL A 140 21.32 13.25 -25.20
N PHE A 141 20.43 13.58 -24.26
CA PHE A 141 20.28 14.96 -23.79
C PHE A 141 21.55 15.47 -23.12
N THR A 142 22.14 14.67 -22.21
CA THR A 142 23.34 15.03 -21.46
C THR A 142 24.54 15.13 -22.40
N TYR A 143 24.62 14.26 -23.42
CA TYR A 143 25.62 14.36 -24.45
C TYR A 143 25.54 15.68 -25.22
N LEU A 144 24.35 16.04 -25.74
CA LEU A 144 24.14 17.29 -26.46
C LEU A 144 24.39 18.51 -25.56
N TYR A 145 23.89 18.46 -24.31
CA TYR A 145 24.13 19.52 -23.34
C TYR A 145 25.62 19.71 -23.05
N GLY A 146 26.36 18.61 -22.91
CA GLY A 146 27.82 18.63 -22.74
C GLY A 146 28.53 19.18 -23.95
N MET A 147 28.21 18.67 -25.13
CA MET A 147 28.82 19.12 -26.40
C MET A 147 28.63 20.63 -26.61
N PHE A 148 27.39 21.14 -26.48
CA PHE A 148 27.14 22.57 -26.61
C PHE A 148 27.73 23.39 -25.47
N GLY A 149 27.72 22.86 -24.24
CA GLY A 149 28.29 23.52 -23.09
C GLY A 149 29.81 23.69 -23.18
N PHE A 150 30.56 22.67 -23.60
CA PHE A 150 31.99 22.78 -23.83
C PHE A 150 32.29 23.76 -25.00
N TYR A 151 31.51 23.69 -26.07
CA TYR A 151 31.68 24.61 -27.22
C TYR A 151 31.40 26.09 -26.87
N LEU A 152 30.34 26.37 -26.12
CA LEU A 152 29.94 27.74 -25.78
C LEU A 152 30.75 28.34 -24.62
N LEU A 153 31.31 27.50 -23.75
CA LEU A 153 32.04 27.89 -22.56
C LEU A 153 33.56 27.70 -22.69
N ASP A 154 34.08 27.51 -23.92
CA ASP A 154 35.49 27.25 -24.19
C ASP A 154 36.42 28.24 -23.50
N ARG A 155 36.13 29.57 -23.57
CA ARG A 155 36.87 30.64 -22.90
C ARG A 155 36.91 30.51 -21.38
N HIS A 156 35.89 29.90 -20.77
CA HIS A 156 35.80 29.71 -19.32
C HIS A 156 36.58 28.48 -18.83
N PHE A 157 36.99 27.63 -19.76
CA PHE A 157 37.90 26.51 -19.51
C PHE A 157 39.37 26.87 -19.83
N HIS A 158 39.62 28.06 -20.38
CA HIS A 158 40.97 28.51 -20.86
C HIS A 158 41.53 27.64 -21.99
N GLU A 159 40.63 27.00 -22.76
CA GLU A 159 40.94 26.11 -23.87
C GLU A 159 40.06 26.49 -25.07
N HIS A 160 40.51 26.16 -26.30
CA HIS A 160 39.69 26.30 -27.48
C HIS A 160 39.13 24.96 -27.90
N PHE A 161 37.83 24.77 -27.67
CA PHE A 161 37.11 23.57 -28.08
C PHE A 161 36.39 23.84 -29.43
N ASP A 162 36.82 23.19 -30.49
CA ASP A 162 36.01 23.07 -31.67
C ASP A 162 34.84 22.09 -31.45
N LEU A 163 33.93 21.97 -32.42
CA LEU A 163 32.75 21.08 -32.30
C LEU A 163 33.16 19.60 -32.09
N LEU A 164 34.25 19.14 -32.71
CA LEU A 164 34.70 17.77 -32.61
C LEU A 164 35.32 17.49 -31.24
N GLU A 165 36.13 18.45 -30.76
CA GLU A 165 36.77 18.36 -29.45
C GLU A 165 35.72 18.46 -28.34
N SER A 166 34.74 19.36 -28.45
CA SER A 166 33.60 19.47 -27.54
C SER A 166 32.79 18.17 -27.48
N SER A 167 32.61 17.52 -28.63
CA SER A 167 31.94 16.19 -28.69
C SER A 167 32.76 15.12 -27.99
N ARG A 168 34.07 15.07 -28.18
CA ARG A 168 34.98 14.14 -27.49
C ARG A 168 35.00 14.38 -25.99
N GLN A 169 35.06 15.63 -25.53
CA GLN A 169 35.01 15.99 -24.13
C GLN A 169 33.69 15.60 -23.49
N ALA A 170 32.55 15.85 -24.15
CA ALA A 170 31.25 15.44 -23.67
C ALA A 170 31.13 13.89 -23.53
N LEU A 171 31.64 13.14 -24.52
CA LEU A 171 31.69 11.68 -24.46
C LEU A 171 32.63 11.17 -23.34
N ALA A 172 33.80 11.80 -23.19
CA ALA A 172 34.74 11.44 -22.13
C ALA A 172 34.11 11.68 -20.75
N PHE A 173 33.41 12.79 -20.58
CA PHE A 173 32.72 13.09 -19.31
C PHE A 173 31.57 12.14 -19.04
N LEU A 174 30.75 11.81 -20.05
CA LEU A 174 29.71 10.77 -19.96
C LEU A 174 30.28 9.37 -19.66
N ALA A 175 31.45 9.06 -20.22
CA ALA A 175 32.15 7.81 -19.93
C ALA A 175 32.88 7.83 -18.58
N TRP A 176 32.78 8.95 -17.83
CA TRP A 176 33.42 9.18 -16.55
C TRP A 176 34.96 9.03 -16.64
N VAL A 177 35.48 9.33 -17.80
CA VAL A 177 36.90 9.43 -18.04
C VAL A 177 37.32 10.84 -17.67
N SER A 178 38.21 10.99 -16.67
CA SER A 178 38.72 12.31 -16.34
C SER A 178 39.46 12.91 -17.54
N THR A 179 39.02 14.09 -17.95
CA THR A 179 39.71 14.85 -18.99
C THR A 179 41.03 15.35 -18.41
N PRO A 180 42.17 15.13 -19.08
CA PRO A 180 43.41 15.74 -18.67
C PRO A 180 43.29 17.26 -18.85
N GLU A 181 43.70 18.00 -17.83
CA GLU A 181 44.10 19.38 -17.92
C GLU A 181 43.07 20.42 -18.41
N VAL A 182 41.85 20.38 -17.91
CA VAL A 182 41.07 21.60 -17.86
C VAL A 182 41.77 22.51 -16.83
N GLY A 183 42.43 23.57 -17.31
CA GLY A 183 43.04 24.60 -16.44
C GLY A 183 42.03 25.05 -15.37
N ARG A 184 42.42 25.83 -14.37
CA ARG A 184 41.50 26.20 -13.27
C ARG A 184 40.20 26.78 -13.84
N PRO A 185 39.06 26.00 -13.86
CA PRO A 185 37.83 26.46 -14.49
C PRO A 185 37.23 27.62 -13.72
N THR A 186 36.65 28.57 -14.43
CA THR A 186 35.91 29.68 -13.83
C THR A 186 34.69 29.15 -13.06
N LEU A 187 34.08 29.99 -12.21
CA LEU A 187 32.86 29.59 -11.48
C LEU A 187 31.75 29.09 -12.43
N LEU A 188 31.58 29.73 -13.59
CA LEU A 188 30.57 29.34 -14.57
C LEU A 188 30.85 27.96 -15.18
N ALA A 189 32.10 27.67 -15.51
CA ALA A 189 32.50 26.35 -15.99
C ALA A 189 32.32 25.26 -14.93
N ARG A 190 32.58 25.54 -13.63
CA ARG A 190 32.30 24.61 -12.54
C ARG A 190 30.81 24.33 -12.39
N LEU A 191 29.96 25.36 -12.35
CA LEU A 191 28.51 25.20 -12.30
C LEU A 191 27.96 24.39 -13.48
N PHE A 192 28.53 24.56 -14.66
CA PHE A 192 28.19 23.75 -15.83
C PHE A 192 28.54 22.28 -15.61
N LEU A 193 29.78 21.96 -15.16
CA LEU A 193 30.19 20.58 -14.87
C LEU A 193 29.36 19.93 -13.78
N ASP A 194 29.03 20.68 -12.71
CA ASP A 194 28.17 20.20 -11.63
C ASP A 194 26.74 19.93 -12.13
N SER A 195 26.20 20.82 -12.98
CA SER A 195 24.87 20.62 -13.58
C SER A 195 24.84 19.42 -14.53
N PHE A 196 25.92 19.21 -15.30
CA PHE A 196 26.09 18.04 -16.17
C PHE A 196 26.05 16.73 -15.35
N ALA A 197 26.87 16.66 -14.31
CA ALA A 197 26.92 15.49 -13.41
C ALA A 197 25.56 15.24 -12.69
N PHE A 198 24.88 16.31 -12.28
CA PHE A 198 23.56 16.23 -11.66
C PHE A 198 22.51 15.66 -12.62
N LEU A 199 22.45 16.16 -13.87
CA LEU A 199 21.52 15.70 -14.90
C LEU A 199 21.74 14.21 -15.23
N GLU A 200 23.00 13.83 -15.43
CA GLU A 200 23.36 12.43 -15.70
C GLU A 200 22.97 11.51 -14.55
N THR A 201 23.43 11.81 -13.33
CA THR A 201 23.15 11.00 -12.14
C THR A 201 21.64 10.93 -11.87
N GLY A 202 20.94 12.05 -11.95
CA GLY A 202 19.49 12.12 -11.73
C GLY A 202 18.72 11.27 -12.74
N GLY A 203 19.07 11.34 -14.02
CA GLY A 203 18.45 10.54 -15.06
C GLY A 203 18.73 9.05 -14.92
N LEU A 204 19.96 8.67 -14.57
CA LEU A 204 20.33 7.27 -14.30
C LEU A 204 19.54 6.69 -13.11
N VAL A 205 19.49 7.42 -12.00
CA VAL A 205 18.76 6.99 -10.79
C VAL A 205 17.26 6.87 -11.08
N TYR A 206 16.68 7.85 -11.78
CA TYR A 206 15.26 7.82 -12.13
C TYR A 206 14.94 6.70 -13.12
N GLY A 207 15.73 6.53 -14.18
CA GLY A 207 15.57 5.44 -15.15
C GLY A 207 15.66 4.07 -14.48
N LEU A 208 16.66 3.87 -13.62
CA LEU A 208 16.84 2.63 -12.88
C LEU A 208 15.69 2.37 -11.89
N SER A 209 15.18 3.42 -11.23
CA SER A 209 14.02 3.30 -10.35
C SER A 209 12.77 2.83 -11.09
N MET A 210 12.57 3.28 -12.33
CA MET A 210 11.47 2.85 -13.21
C MET A 210 11.64 1.40 -13.68
N ILE A 211 12.86 1.00 -14.05
CA ILE A 211 13.18 -0.37 -14.46
C ILE A 211 12.91 -1.37 -13.32
N LEU A 212 13.15 -0.98 -12.08
CA LEU A 212 12.99 -1.83 -10.89
C LEU A 212 11.61 -1.71 -10.23
N ARG A 213 10.68 -0.99 -10.84
CA ARG A 213 9.34 -0.79 -10.30
C ARG A 213 8.58 -2.11 -10.18
N PRO A 214 7.77 -2.33 -9.10
CA PRO A 214 6.85 -3.46 -9.01
C PRO A 214 5.84 -3.43 -10.15
N VAL A 215 5.31 -4.60 -10.51
CA VAL A 215 4.23 -4.69 -11.51
C VAL A 215 3.03 -3.86 -11.05
N VAL A 216 2.58 -2.96 -11.91
CA VAL A 216 1.39 -2.13 -11.67
C VAL A 216 0.22 -2.73 -12.43
N TYR A 217 -0.82 -3.16 -11.69
CA TYR A 217 -2.02 -3.69 -12.30
C TYR A 217 -2.89 -2.54 -12.83
N ARG A 218 -2.99 -2.41 -14.15
CA ARG A 218 -3.72 -1.32 -14.83
C ARG A 218 -5.05 -1.75 -15.43
N ARG A 219 -5.37 -3.05 -15.32
CA ARG A 219 -6.59 -3.61 -15.89
C ARG A 219 -7.77 -3.28 -14.98
N ARG A 220 -8.87 -2.80 -15.57
CA ARG A 220 -10.16 -2.66 -14.86
C ARG A 220 -10.83 -4.03 -14.77
N THR A 221 -11.56 -4.28 -13.69
CA THR A 221 -12.39 -5.47 -13.53
C THR A 221 -13.44 -5.53 -14.63
N LEU A 222 -13.51 -6.64 -15.35
CA LEU A 222 -14.50 -6.82 -16.41
C LEU A 222 -15.90 -7.11 -15.84
N PRO A 223 -16.98 -6.68 -16.50
CA PRO A 223 -18.35 -6.99 -16.07
C PRO A 223 -18.61 -8.49 -15.92
N ALA A 224 -18.02 -9.32 -16.81
CA ALA A 224 -18.10 -10.78 -16.74
C ALA A 224 -17.44 -11.36 -15.48
N GLU A 225 -16.29 -10.83 -15.07
CA GLU A 225 -15.60 -11.24 -13.82
C GLU A 225 -16.47 -10.93 -12.60
N ARG A 226 -17.12 -9.78 -12.58
CA ARG A 226 -18.03 -9.40 -11.48
C ARG A 226 -19.28 -10.29 -11.43
N LYS A 227 -19.85 -10.60 -12.59
CA LYS A 227 -20.99 -11.53 -12.68
C LYS A 227 -20.60 -12.91 -12.14
N TRP A 228 -19.43 -13.40 -12.52
CA TRP A 228 -18.91 -14.67 -12.01
C TRP A 228 -18.66 -14.65 -10.49
N ALA A 229 -18.00 -13.60 -10.00
CA ALA A 229 -17.81 -13.43 -8.56
C ALA A 229 -19.15 -13.41 -7.81
N LYS A 230 -20.17 -12.75 -8.36
CA LYS A 230 -21.54 -12.73 -7.80
C LYS A 230 -22.11 -14.14 -7.69
N THR A 231 -22.01 -14.98 -8.73
CA THR A 231 -22.52 -16.37 -8.69
C THR A 231 -21.85 -17.20 -7.60
N ILE A 232 -20.50 -17.08 -7.46
CA ILE A 232 -19.77 -17.79 -6.39
C ILE A 232 -20.17 -17.23 -5.02
N LEU A 233 -20.32 -15.92 -4.91
CA LEU A 233 -20.69 -15.25 -3.67
C LEU A 233 -22.07 -15.69 -3.16
N GLU A 234 -23.07 -15.81 -4.03
CA GLU A 234 -24.41 -16.25 -3.68
C GLU A 234 -24.44 -17.66 -3.10
N GLN A 235 -23.48 -18.53 -3.50
CA GLN A 235 -23.36 -19.89 -3.01
C GLN A 235 -22.50 -20.04 -1.76
N TYR A 236 -21.46 -19.22 -1.59
CA TYR A 236 -20.41 -19.44 -0.60
C TYR A 236 -20.08 -18.23 0.27
N GLY A 237 -20.76 -17.10 0.10
CA GLY A 237 -20.55 -15.91 0.93
C GLY A 237 -20.88 -16.17 2.41
N ARG A 238 -19.95 -15.87 3.35
CA ARG A 238 -20.07 -16.17 4.78
C ARG A 238 -19.73 -15.00 5.70
N SER A 239 -19.47 -13.85 5.16
CA SER A 239 -19.01 -12.69 5.92
C SER A 239 -19.90 -11.49 5.67
N SER A 240 -20.05 -10.64 6.66
CA SER A 240 -20.67 -9.30 6.54
C SER A 240 -20.04 -8.45 5.43
N LEU A 241 -18.80 -8.77 5.03
CA LEU A 241 -18.08 -8.11 3.95
C LEU A 241 -18.35 -8.73 2.57
N ALA A 242 -19.01 -9.88 2.52
CA ALA A 242 -19.15 -10.67 1.29
C ALA A 242 -19.76 -9.84 0.15
N PHE A 243 -20.86 -9.16 0.42
CA PHE A 243 -21.50 -8.27 -0.56
C PHE A 243 -20.60 -7.13 -1.05
N LEU A 244 -19.79 -6.56 -0.16
CA LEU A 244 -18.88 -5.44 -0.48
C LEU A 244 -17.77 -5.84 -1.46
N THR A 245 -17.51 -7.14 -1.63
CA THR A 245 -16.56 -7.65 -2.64
C THR A 245 -17.02 -7.35 -4.07
N LEU A 246 -18.31 -7.12 -4.30
CA LEU A 246 -18.88 -6.79 -5.61
C LEU A 246 -18.76 -5.30 -5.98
N LEU A 247 -18.37 -4.43 -5.04
CA LEU A 247 -18.22 -3.00 -5.32
C LEU A 247 -17.08 -2.72 -6.32
N PRO A 248 -17.18 -1.63 -7.12
CA PRO A 248 -16.31 -1.42 -8.28
C PRO A 248 -14.85 -1.08 -7.99
N ASP A 249 -14.48 -0.89 -6.74
CA ASP A 249 -13.12 -0.55 -6.30
C ASP A 249 -12.22 -1.79 -6.06
N LYS A 250 -12.67 -3.00 -6.43
CA LYS A 250 -11.95 -4.27 -6.24
C LYS A 250 -11.57 -4.92 -7.54
N PHE A 251 -10.46 -5.65 -7.48
CA PHE A 251 -10.04 -6.63 -8.47
C PHE A 251 -10.31 -8.03 -7.96
N TYR A 252 -10.42 -9.00 -8.85
CA TYR A 252 -10.61 -10.40 -8.49
C TYR A 252 -9.40 -11.25 -8.88
N TYR A 253 -9.03 -12.13 -7.97
CA TYR A 253 -8.13 -13.24 -8.26
C TYR A 253 -8.94 -14.53 -8.15
N PHE A 254 -9.14 -15.22 -9.27
CA PHE A 254 -9.84 -16.50 -9.31
C PHE A 254 -8.86 -17.66 -9.16
N SER A 255 -9.29 -18.74 -8.50
CA SER A 255 -8.56 -20.00 -8.50
C SER A 255 -8.45 -20.57 -9.92
N SER A 256 -7.50 -21.48 -10.15
CA SER A 256 -7.40 -22.20 -11.44
C SER A 256 -8.64 -23.04 -11.76
N SER A 257 -9.33 -23.53 -10.74
CA SER A 257 -10.62 -24.22 -10.86
C SER A 257 -11.78 -23.28 -11.22
N LYS A 258 -11.60 -21.97 -11.04
CA LYS A 258 -12.61 -20.90 -11.14
C LYS A 258 -13.81 -21.08 -10.19
N LYS A 259 -13.68 -21.90 -9.15
CA LYS A 259 -14.72 -22.13 -8.14
C LYS A 259 -14.63 -21.16 -6.97
N SER A 260 -13.49 -20.48 -6.81
CA SER A 260 -13.23 -19.55 -5.71
C SER A 260 -12.61 -18.26 -6.22
N PHE A 261 -12.78 -17.17 -5.47
CA PHE A 261 -12.12 -15.91 -5.75
C PHE A 261 -11.70 -15.19 -4.46
N ALA A 262 -10.72 -14.31 -4.59
CA ALA A 262 -10.34 -13.30 -3.61
C ALA A 262 -10.56 -11.90 -4.20
N ALA A 263 -11.28 -11.04 -3.48
CA ALA A 263 -11.47 -9.65 -3.87
C ALA A 263 -10.41 -8.79 -3.21
N TYR A 264 -9.64 -8.04 -3.98
CA TYR A 264 -8.52 -7.26 -3.47
C TYR A 264 -8.40 -5.89 -4.13
N THR A 265 -7.64 -5.01 -3.50
CA THR A 265 -7.14 -3.77 -4.11
C THR A 265 -5.62 -3.72 -4.01
N LEU A 266 -4.98 -2.95 -4.87
CA LEU A 266 -3.53 -2.78 -4.87
C LEU A 266 -3.16 -1.36 -4.47
N VAL A 267 -2.46 -1.23 -3.35
CA VAL A 267 -1.94 0.06 -2.85
C VAL A 267 -0.42 0.01 -2.83
N GLY A 268 0.19 0.74 -3.75
CA GLY A 268 1.63 0.61 -3.98
C GLY A 268 1.97 -0.80 -4.46
N ASN A 269 2.69 -1.56 -3.62
CA ASN A 269 2.93 -2.99 -3.84
C ASN A 269 2.35 -3.87 -2.72
N VAL A 270 1.27 -3.44 -2.08
CA VAL A 270 0.52 -4.25 -1.11
C VAL A 270 -0.81 -4.64 -1.73
N ALA A 271 -1.02 -5.94 -1.93
CA ALA A 271 -2.31 -6.52 -2.32
C ALA A 271 -3.14 -6.75 -1.06
N VAL A 272 -4.15 -5.90 -0.86
CA VAL A 272 -5.05 -5.95 0.30
C VAL A 272 -6.31 -6.70 -0.11
N VAL A 273 -6.49 -7.91 0.42
CA VAL A 273 -7.70 -8.72 0.21
C VAL A 273 -8.74 -8.33 1.24
N LEU A 274 -9.99 -8.20 0.83
CA LEU A 274 -11.12 -7.91 1.69
C LEU A 274 -11.71 -9.23 2.22
N GLY A 275 -11.58 -9.47 3.52
CA GLY A 275 -12.04 -10.70 4.17
C GLY A 275 -11.27 -11.94 3.71
N ASP A 276 -11.97 -13.07 3.79
CA ASP A 276 -11.50 -14.36 3.31
C ASP A 276 -11.80 -14.55 1.81
N PRO A 277 -11.06 -15.41 1.10
CA PRO A 277 -11.49 -15.88 -0.21
C PRO A 277 -12.86 -16.56 -0.13
N ILE A 278 -13.64 -16.43 -1.19
CA ILE A 278 -15.01 -16.95 -1.28
C ILE A 278 -15.04 -18.11 -2.27
N GLY A 279 -15.59 -19.24 -1.84
CA GLY A 279 -15.71 -20.47 -2.62
C GLY A 279 -15.78 -21.71 -1.74
N PRO A 280 -15.77 -22.94 -2.34
CA PRO A 280 -15.71 -24.18 -1.60
C PRO A 280 -14.48 -24.23 -0.68
N VAL A 281 -14.64 -24.73 0.54
CA VAL A 281 -13.58 -24.77 1.57
C VAL A 281 -12.34 -25.53 1.08
N GLU A 282 -12.54 -26.55 0.27
CA GLU A 282 -11.47 -27.40 -0.29
C GLU A 282 -10.59 -26.66 -1.30
N ASP A 283 -11.14 -25.64 -1.98
CA ASP A 283 -10.44 -24.88 -3.02
C ASP A 283 -9.68 -23.65 -2.42
N ILE A 284 -10.08 -23.20 -1.24
CA ILE A 284 -9.51 -22.01 -0.58
C ILE A 284 -7.99 -22.11 -0.34
N PRO A 285 -7.43 -23.21 0.21
CA PRO A 285 -5.98 -23.33 0.43
C PRO A 285 -5.19 -23.19 -0.86
N ASN A 286 -5.69 -23.79 -1.95
CA ASN A 286 -5.06 -23.76 -3.27
C ASN A 286 -5.09 -22.33 -3.85
N LEU A 287 -6.23 -21.65 -3.78
CA LEU A 287 -6.35 -20.25 -4.20
C LEU A 287 -5.35 -19.36 -3.47
N ILE A 288 -5.27 -19.46 -2.13
CA ILE A 288 -4.36 -18.65 -1.32
C ILE A 288 -2.90 -18.90 -1.72
N ALA A 289 -2.51 -20.19 -1.90
CA ALA A 289 -1.16 -20.57 -2.31
C ALA A 289 -0.81 -20.02 -3.72
N GLN A 290 -1.72 -20.12 -4.68
CA GLN A 290 -1.55 -19.61 -6.03
C GLN A 290 -1.47 -18.07 -6.03
N PHE A 291 -2.34 -17.39 -5.27
CA PHE A 291 -2.33 -15.94 -5.19
C PHE A 291 -1.06 -15.43 -4.50
N LYS A 292 -0.60 -16.10 -3.43
CA LYS A 292 0.69 -15.80 -2.79
C LYS A 292 1.84 -15.87 -3.80
N LYS A 293 1.92 -16.94 -4.61
CA LYS A 293 2.93 -17.09 -5.66
C LYS A 293 2.84 -15.98 -6.72
N THR A 294 1.63 -15.61 -7.12
CA THR A 294 1.41 -14.51 -8.07
C THR A 294 1.85 -13.18 -7.49
N CYS A 295 1.53 -12.91 -6.22
CA CYS A 295 2.00 -11.71 -5.53
C CYS A 295 3.52 -11.66 -5.42
N GLU A 296 4.17 -12.78 -5.07
CA GLU A 296 5.63 -12.87 -5.01
C GLU A 296 6.29 -12.58 -6.37
N ARG A 297 5.71 -13.08 -7.48
CA ARG A 297 6.19 -12.79 -8.85
C ARG A 297 6.06 -11.32 -9.23
N ASN A 298 4.96 -10.68 -8.80
CA ASN A 298 4.70 -9.27 -9.11
C ASN A 298 5.38 -8.30 -8.12
N ASP A 299 6.15 -8.81 -7.16
CA ASP A 299 6.75 -8.03 -6.07
C ASP A 299 5.69 -7.33 -5.21
N TRP A 300 4.58 -8.04 -4.95
CA TRP A 300 3.50 -7.58 -4.08
C TRP A 300 3.57 -8.28 -2.72
N HIS A 301 3.14 -7.56 -1.70
CA HIS A 301 2.93 -8.12 -0.35
C HIS A 301 1.46 -8.46 -0.18
N LEU A 302 1.14 -9.75 -0.09
CA LEU A 302 -0.21 -10.24 0.10
C LEU A 302 -0.61 -10.14 1.56
N ILE A 303 -1.76 -9.51 1.82
CA ILE A 303 -2.42 -9.47 3.13
C ILE A 303 -3.92 -9.75 2.98
N PHE A 304 -4.53 -10.29 4.05
CA PHE A 304 -5.99 -10.44 4.15
C PHE A 304 -6.48 -9.63 5.34
N PHE A 305 -7.50 -8.82 5.11
CA PHE A 305 -8.01 -7.85 6.08
C PHE A 305 -9.43 -8.20 6.52
N GLN A 306 -9.67 -8.31 7.83
CA GLN A 306 -10.92 -8.72 8.47
C GLN A 306 -11.28 -10.20 8.23
N VAL A 307 -10.32 -11.08 8.39
CA VAL A 307 -10.47 -12.54 8.27
C VAL A 307 -11.24 -13.12 9.45
N LEU A 308 -12.06 -14.13 9.16
CA LEU A 308 -12.82 -14.91 10.15
C LEU A 308 -11.92 -15.86 10.95
N PRO A 309 -12.27 -16.18 12.21
CA PRO A 309 -11.48 -17.12 13.03
C PRO A 309 -11.41 -18.52 12.43
N ASP A 310 -12.44 -18.99 11.74
CA ASP A 310 -12.57 -20.33 11.16
C ASP A 310 -11.47 -20.65 10.13
N TYR A 311 -10.97 -19.64 9.44
CA TYR A 311 -9.97 -19.79 8.38
C TYR A 311 -8.52 -19.69 8.87
N LEU A 312 -8.29 -19.34 10.14
CA LEU A 312 -6.93 -19.15 10.69
C LEU A 312 -6.01 -20.35 10.50
N PRO A 313 -6.46 -21.62 10.70
CA PRO A 313 -5.61 -22.79 10.49
C PRO A 313 -5.06 -22.87 9.06
N ILE A 314 -5.87 -22.50 8.05
CA ILE A 314 -5.45 -22.51 6.64
C ILE A 314 -4.30 -21.53 6.42
N TYR A 315 -4.42 -20.31 6.93
CA TYR A 315 -3.39 -19.29 6.78
C TYR A 315 -2.10 -19.63 7.51
N ILE A 316 -2.22 -20.16 8.76
CA ILE A 316 -1.06 -20.57 9.57
C ILE A 316 -0.29 -21.69 8.86
N ASN A 317 -0.99 -22.70 8.32
CA ASN A 317 -0.38 -23.80 7.58
C ASN A 317 0.34 -23.32 6.30
N LEU A 318 -0.13 -22.23 5.67
CA LEU A 318 0.51 -21.61 4.51
C LEU A 318 1.64 -20.62 4.90
N GLY A 319 2.01 -20.55 6.19
CA GLY A 319 3.12 -19.76 6.70
C GLY A 319 2.83 -18.26 6.90
N PHE A 320 1.55 -17.87 6.95
CA PHE A 320 1.17 -16.51 7.31
C PHE A 320 1.19 -16.31 8.83
N LYS A 321 1.27 -15.05 9.24
CA LYS A 321 1.12 -14.57 10.60
C LYS A 321 -0.25 -13.96 10.80
N VAL A 322 -0.74 -14.02 12.02
CA VAL A 322 -2.08 -13.59 12.42
C VAL A 322 -1.97 -12.45 13.43
N LEU A 323 -2.78 -11.41 13.26
CA LEU A 323 -2.91 -10.30 14.19
C LEU A 323 -4.39 -9.95 14.36
N LYS A 324 -4.91 -10.00 15.58
CA LYS A 324 -6.27 -9.52 15.89
C LYS A 324 -6.33 -8.01 15.65
N ILE A 325 -7.37 -7.53 14.94
CA ILE A 325 -7.54 -6.12 14.57
C ILE A 325 -8.81 -5.47 15.13
N GLY A 326 -9.67 -6.24 15.76
CA GLY A 326 -10.92 -5.77 16.34
C GLY A 326 -11.93 -6.90 16.50
N GLU A 327 -13.17 -6.51 16.75
CA GLU A 327 -14.29 -7.44 16.95
C GLU A 327 -15.52 -6.91 16.20
N GLU A 328 -16.28 -7.82 15.61
CA GLU A 328 -17.64 -7.53 15.10
C GLU A 328 -18.66 -7.74 16.20
N ALA A 329 -19.67 -6.87 16.21
CA ALA A 329 -20.76 -6.91 17.16
C ALA A 329 -21.99 -7.56 16.50
N ILE A 330 -22.49 -8.67 17.02
CA ILE A 330 -23.64 -9.41 16.48
C ILE A 330 -24.71 -9.50 17.53
N VAL A 331 -25.87 -8.89 17.27
CA VAL A 331 -27.04 -8.91 18.15
C VAL A 331 -27.84 -10.18 17.88
N ASP A 332 -28.15 -10.94 18.90
CA ASP A 332 -29.14 -12.03 18.83
C ASP A 332 -30.53 -11.40 18.70
N VAL A 333 -31.11 -11.42 17.49
CA VAL A 333 -32.38 -10.74 17.24
C VAL A 333 -33.58 -11.51 17.78
N GLN A 334 -33.46 -12.83 17.92
CA GLN A 334 -34.56 -13.68 18.43
C GLN A 334 -34.80 -13.45 19.94
N ASN A 335 -33.72 -13.28 20.68
CA ASN A 335 -33.77 -13.10 22.15
C ASN A 335 -33.64 -11.62 22.57
N PHE A 336 -33.56 -10.70 21.60
CA PHE A 336 -33.45 -9.27 21.91
C PHE A 336 -34.75 -8.73 22.50
N THR A 337 -34.66 -8.09 23.67
CA THR A 337 -35.77 -7.40 24.33
C THR A 337 -35.36 -6.02 24.80
N LEU A 338 -36.32 -5.12 24.85
CA LEU A 338 -36.14 -3.80 25.47
C LEU A 338 -36.37 -3.79 26.96
N GLU A 339 -36.72 -4.92 27.60
CA GLU A 339 -36.97 -5.03 29.01
C GLU A 339 -35.69 -4.98 29.85
N GLY A 340 -35.84 -4.77 31.15
CA GLY A 340 -34.75 -4.76 32.13
C GLY A 340 -34.00 -3.41 32.21
N GLY A 341 -33.14 -3.30 33.22
CA GLY A 341 -32.40 -2.07 33.56
C GLY A 341 -31.36 -1.69 32.51
N ALA A 342 -30.67 -2.68 31.93
CA ALA A 342 -29.64 -2.47 30.92
C ALA A 342 -30.17 -1.82 29.63
N ARG A 343 -31.47 -1.97 29.35
CA ARG A 343 -32.13 -1.39 28.15
C ARG A 343 -32.89 -0.08 28.40
N LYS A 344 -32.80 0.47 29.64
CA LYS A 344 -33.50 1.70 30.03
C LYS A 344 -33.20 2.86 29.06
N SER A 345 -31.95 3.05 28.68
CA SER A 345 -31.53 4.12 27.76
C SER A 345 -32.18 3.96 26.36
N LEU A 346 -32.22 2.74 25.81
CA LEU A 346 -32.87 2.47 24.52
C LEU A 346 -34.37 2.73 24.56
N ARG A 347 -35.05 2.27 25.64
CA ARG A 347 -36.49 2.56 25.82
C ARG A 347 -36.78 4.05 25.91
N GLN A 348 -35.97 4.80 26.65
CA GLN A 348 -36.13 6.24 26.75
C GLN A 348 -35.93 6.93 25.40
N SER A 349 -34.91 6.50 24.64
CA SER A 349 -34.63 7.00 23.29
C SER A 349 -35.77 6.72 22.33
N LEU A 350 -36.30 5.48 22.34
CA LEU A 350 -37.45 5.08 21.52
C LEU A 350 -38.68 5.90 21.86
N ASN A 351 -39.07 6.00 23.12
CA ASN A 351 -40.24 6.77 23.58
C ASN A 351 -40.10 8.25 23.24
N HIS A 352 -38.91 8.81 23.31
CA HIS A 352 -38.63 10.20 22.92
C HIS A 352 -38.82 10.38 21.40
N ALA A 353 -38.28 9.48 20.60
CA ALA A 353 -38.42 9.49 19.14
C ALA A 353 -39.90 9.40 18.72
N LEU A 354 -40.66 8.48 19.31
CA LEU A 354 -42.09 8.32 19.03
C LEU A 354 -42.92 9.57 19.40
N ARG A 355 -42.62 10.19 20.57
CA ARG A 355 -43.25 11.45 20.98
C ARG A 355 -42.97 12.62 20.03
N LYS A 356 -41.83 12.61 19.33
CA LYS A 356 -41.51 13.58 18.26
C LYS A 356 -42.22 13.30 16.95
N GLY A 357 -43.08 12.27 16.87
CA GLY A 357 -43.78 11.86 15.66
C GLY A 357 -42.87 11.19 14.62
N LEU A 358 -41.69 10.66 15.05
CA LEU A 358 -40.82 9.93 14.15
C LEU A 358 -41.39 8.54 13.86
N THR A 359 -41.37 8.15 12.59
CA THR A 359 -41.82 6.86 12.09
C THR A 359 -40.72 6.17 11.30
N THR A 360 -40.85 4.88 11.03
CA THR A 360 -39.89 4.13 10.23
C THR A 360 -40.59 3.43 9.09
N LYS A 361 -39.90 3.31 7.95
CA LYS A 361 -40.43 2.63 6.75
C LYS A 361 -39.26 1.87 6.08
N LEU A 362 -39.52 0.63 5.67
CA LEU A 362 -38.65 -0.08 4.75
C LEU A 362 -39.06 0.27 3.31
N ILE A 363 -38.11 0.75 2.54
CA ILE A 363 -38.28 1.02 1.10
C ILE A 363 -37.55 -0.07 0.34
N VAL A 364 -38.28 -0.82 -0.48
CA VAL A 364 -37.75 -1.94 -1.27
C VAL A 364 -37.29 -1.46 -2.65
N PRO A 365 -36.21 -2.11 -3.21
CA PRO A 365 -35.75 -1.75 -4.55
C PRO A 365 -36.75 -2.12 -5.66
N PRO A 366 -36.70 -1.43 -6.83
CA PRO A 366 -35.80 -0.32 -7.13
C PRO A 366 -36.23 0.98 -6.46
N LEU A 367 -35.26 1.74 -5.90
CA LEU A 367 -35.58 3.03 -5.27
C LEU A 367 -35.83 4.10 -6.33
N ASP A 368 -36.88 4.92 -6.10
CA ASP A 368 -37.20 6.07 -6.92
C ASP A 368 -36.19 7.21 -6.79
N ASP A 369 -36.11 8.08 -7.78
CA ASP A 369 -35.15 9.19 -7.82
C ASP A 369 -35.40 10.20 -6.67
N ASP A 370 -36.62 10.46 -6.28
CA ASP A 370 -36.97 11.34 -5.16
C ASP A 370 -36.45 10.80 -3.83
N VAL A 371 -36.58 9.49 -3.61
CA VAL A 371 -36.02 8.81 -2.44
C VAL A 371 -34.49 8.90 -2.45
N LEU A 372 -33.87 8.60 -3.59
CA LEU A 372 -32.41 8.67 -3.73
C LEU A 372 -31.87 10.07 -3.48
N GLN A 373 -32.62 11.11 -3.92
CA GLN A 373 -32.24 12.51 -3.67
C GLN A 373 -32.29 12.84 -2.16
N GLN A 374 -33.34 12.43 -1.46
CA GLN A 374 -33.45 12.63 -0.01
C GLN A 374 -32.34 11.87 0.75
N LEU A 375 -32.05 10.62 0.38
CA LEU A 375 -30.95 9.85 0.95
C LEU A 375 -29.61 10.57 0.73
N LYS A 376 -29.39 11.17 -0.45
CA LYS A 376 -28.19 11.95 -0.77
C LYS A 376 -28.04 13.15 0.15
N GLU A 377 -29.10 13.91 0.37
CA GLU A 377 -29.09 15.05 1.28
C GLU A 377 -28.73 14.64 2.72
N VAL A 378 -29.35 13.56 3.23
CA VAL A 378 -29.02 13.02 4.56
C VAL A 378 -27.55 12.60 4.62
N SER A 379 -27.04 11.99 3.54
CA SER A 379 -25.65 11.56 3.45
C SER A 379 -24.66 12.74 3.43
N GLU A 380 -24.96 13.79 2.66
CA GLU A 380 -24.15 15.01 2.62
C GLU A 380 -24.11 15.74 3.96
N ASP A 381 -25.26 15.85 4.65
CA ASP A 381 -25.34 16.42 5.98
C ASP A 381 -24.53 15.62 6.99
N TRP A 382 -24.59 14.28 6.92
CA TRP A 382 -23.78 13.40 7.75
C TRP A 382 -22.28 13.61 7.53
N LEU A 383 -21.82 13.67 6.27
CA LEU A 383 -20.42 13.89 5.94
C LEU A 383 -19.91 15.25 6.41
N LYS A 384 -20.71 16.31 6.23
CA LYS A 384 -20.40 17.65 6.76
C LYS A 384 -20.25 17.64 8.28
N PHE A 385 -21.17 16.96 8.98
CA PHE A 385 -21.14 16.85 10.44
C PHE A 385 -19.93 16.08 10.95
N GLN A 386 -19.55 14.99 10.27
CA GLN A 386 -18.40 14.18 10.64
C GLN A 386 -17.05 14.80 10.24
N HIS A 387 -17.04 15.93 9.52
CA HIS A 387 -15.84 16.49 8.89
C HIS A 387 -15.05 15.45 8.11
N GLY A 388 -15.75 14.49 7.49
CA GLY A 388 -15.21 13.32 6.85
C GLY A 388 -15.48 13.26 5.35
N ARG A 389 -14.79 12.34 4.71
CA ARG A 389 -15.03 11.95 3.31
C ARG A 389 -15.60 10.54 3.26
N GLU A 390 -16.19 10.19 2.11
CA GLU A 390 -16.63 8.84 1.84
C GLU A 390 -15.48 7.84 2.04
N LYS A 391 -15.76 6.79 2.79
CA LYS A 391 -14.87 5.65 2.93
C LYS A 391 -15.19 4.63 1.85
N ARG A 392 -14.23 3.77 1.54
CA ARG A 392 -14.35 2.75 0.50
C ARG A 392 -13.74 1.44 0.98
N PHE A 393 -13.58 0.50 0.11
CA PHE A 393 -12.94 -0.78 0.30
C PHE A 393 -13.67 -1.69 1.30
N SER A 394 -13.49 -1.53 2.60
CA SER A 394 -14.18 -2.33 3.64
C SER A 394 -15.52 -1.74 4.07
N LEU A 395 -15.97 -0.70 3.41
CA LEU A 395 -17.27 -0.04 3.55
C LEU A 395 -17.77 0.38 2.17
N GLY A 396 -19.07 0.46 2.00
CA GLY A 396 -19.67 1.10 0.84
C GLY A 396 -19.59 2.62 0.93
N TRP A 397 -19.92 3.25 -0.16
CA TRP A 397 -20.04 4.71 -0.25
C TRP A 397 -21.35 5.09 -0.93
N PHE A 398 -21.75 6.34 -0.82
CA PHE A 398 -22.98 6.80 -1.46
C PHE A 398 -22.81 6.78 -2.99
N GLU A 399 -23.41 5.79 -3.63
CA GLU A 399 -23.42 5.60 -5.08
C GLU A 399 -24.82 5.19 -5.51
N LEU A 400 -25.39 5.93 -6.47
CA LEU A 400 -26.80 5.83 -6.84
C LEU A 400 -27.19 4.45 -7.34
N ASN A 401 -26.39 3.84 -8.23
CA ASN A 401 -26.69 2.53 -8.80
C ASN A 401 -26.62 1.41 -7.75
N TYR A 402 -25.72 1.57 -6.78
CA TYR A 402 -25.61 0.65 -5.64
C TYR A 402 -26.86 0.75 -4.75
N LEU A 403 -27.19 1.95 -4.29
CA LEU A 403 -28.31 2.14 -3.37
C LEU A 403 -29.66 1.82 -4.03
N ARG A 404 -29.83 2.12 -5.32
CA ARG A 404 -31.05 1.80 -6.06
C ARG A 404 -31.45 0.32 -5.99
N GLN A 405 -30.49 -0.56 -5.79
CA GLN A 405 -30.68 -2.02 -5.74
C GLN A 405 -30.74 -2.60 -4.32
N CYS A 406 -30.60 -1.74 -3.29
CA CYS A 406 -30.63 -2.18 -1.89
C CYS A 406 -31.94 -1.80 -1.22
N PRO A 407 -32.53 -2.66 -0.37
CA PRO A 407 -33.57 -2.24 0.57
C PRO A 407 -33.00 -1.20 1.54
N VAL A 408 -33.77 -0.19 1.90
CA VAL A 408 -33.34 0.88 2.80
C VAL A 408 -34.38 1.07 3.90
N MET A 409 -33.96 0.92 5.15
CA MET A 409 -34.74 1.32 6.30
C MET A 409 -34.54 2.82 6.54
N VAL A 410 -35.63 3.60 6.55
CA VAL A 410 -35.61 5.04 6.78
C VAL A 410 -36.32 5.43 8.06
N VAL A 411 -35.89 6.52 8.68
CA VAL A 411 -36.62 7.23 9.74
C VAL A 411 -37.17 8.49 9.14
N LEU A 412 -38.49 8.68 9.27
CA LEU A 412 -39.26 9.81 8.74
C LEU A 412 -39.69 10.74 9.88
N ASP A 413 -39.71 12.04 9.62
CA ASP A 413 -40.34 13.02 10.51
C ASP A 413 -41.86 13.08 10.27
N ALA A 414 -42.57 13.88 11.06
CA ALA A 414 -44.03 14.07 10.95
C ALA A 414 -44.46 14.67 9.60
N LYS A 415 -43.53 15.20 8.81
CA LYS A 415 -43.79 15.74 7.46
C LYS A 415 -43.47 14.73 6.36
N GLY A 416 -42.98 13.54 6.70
CA GLY A 416 -42.55 12.50 5.76
C GLY A 416 -41.15 12.65 5.19
N ASN A 417 -40.33 13.59 5.71
CA ASN A 417 -38.97 13.76 5.23
C ASN A 417 -38.00 12.75 5.91
N ILE A 418 -37.06 12.23 5.15
CA ILE A 418 -36.04 11.28 5.65
C ILE A 418 -35.05 12.01 6.57
N GLN A 419 -34.97 11.55 7.81
CA GLN A 419 -34.06 12.06 8.85
C GLN A 419 -32.84 11.14 9.10
N ALA A 420 -33.00 9.83 8.88
CA ALA A 420 -31.93 8.85 8.97
C ALA A 420 -32.24 7.66 8.04
N PHE A 421 -31.19 6.94 7.66
CA PHE A 421 -31.34 5.70 6.91
C PHE A 421 -30.22 4.71 7.16
N ALA A 422 -30.50 3.43 6.87
CA ALA A 422 -29.49 2.39 6.67
C ALA A 422 -29.93 1.51 5.49
N ASN A 423 -28.98 1.21 4.57
CA ASN A 423 -29.24 0.24 3.52
C ASN A 423 -28.86 -1.17 4.00
N LEU A 424 -29.71 -2.12 3.68
CA LEU A 424 -29.52 -3.52 4.00
C LEU A 424 -28.73 -4.17 2.87
N ILE A 425 -27.79 -5.03 3.24
CA ILE A 425 -26.99 -5.82 2.29
C ILE A 425 -27.09 -7.31 2.65
N SER A 426 -26.93 -8.16 1.63
CA SER A 426 -27.08 -9.60 1.80
C SER A 426 -25.88 -10.21 2.50
N GLU A 427 -26.14 -11.11 3.43
CA GLU A 427 -25.21 -12.04 4.03
C GLU A 427 -25.70 -13.44 3.70
N TYR A 428 -24.96 -14.20 2.88
CA TYR A 428 -25.54 -15.30 2.09
C TYR A 428 -25.68 -16.62 2.87
N GLN A 429 -24.59 -17.09 3.53
CA GLN A 429 -24.55 -18.40 4.17
C GLN A 429 -24.68 -18.35 5.71
N ARG A 430 -24.60 -17.17 6.30
CA ARG A 430 -24.90 -16.95 7.71
C ARG A 430 -26.34 -16.47 7.85
N ASN A 431 -27.04 -16.97 8.85
CA ASN A 431 -28.38 -16.48 9.15
C ASN A 431 -28.32 -15.17 9.96
N GLU A 432 -27.65 -14.17 9.41
CA GLU A 432 -27.45 -12.85 9.99
C GLU A 432 -27.84 -11.78 8.97
N GLY A 433 -28.55 -10.75 9.43
CA GLY A 433 -28.75 -9.54 8.64
C GLY A 433 -27.61 -8.56 8.85
N THR A 434 -27.29 -7.74 7.87
CA THR A 434 -26.30 -6.67 8.02
C THR A 434 -26.66 -5.43 7.22
N ILE A 435 -26.03 -4.33 7.57
CA ILE A 435 -26.19 -3.02 6.91
C ILE A 435 -24.80 -2.51 6.50
N ASP A 436 -24.77 -1.60 5.53
CA ASP A 436 -23.53 -0.95 5.10
C ASP A 436 -23.53 0.53 5.48
N LEU A 437 -24.24 1.38 4.75
CA LEU A 437 -24.32 2.80 5.08
C LEU A 437 -25.38 3.03 6.15
N MET A 438 -25.00 3.75 7.19
CA MET A 438 -25.91 4.29 8.19
C MET A 438 -25.67 5.78 8.36
N ARG A 439 -26.65 6.61 8.07
CA ARG A 439 -26.54 8.06 8.00
C ARG A 439 -27.72 8.75 8.69
N ARG A 440 -27.49 9.94 9.25
CA ARG A 440 -28.54 10.75 9.87
C ARG A 440 -28.28 12.23 9.69
N ARG A 441 -29.33 13.04 9.75
CA ARG A 441 -29.24 14.49 9.88
C ARG A 441 -28.93 14.89 11.33
N GLY A 442 -28.19 15.97 11.51
CA GLY A 442 -27.94 16.61 12.82
C GLY A 442 -27.28 15.73 13.87
N LYS A 443 -27.44 16.12 15.15
CA LYS A 443 -26.76 15.51 16.30
C LYS A 443 -27.62 14.52 17.11
N ASP A 444 -28.91 14.39 16.81
CA ASP A 444 -29.83 13.58 17.61
C ASP A 444 -29.49 12.08 17.50
N SER A 445 -28.93 11.52 18.58
CA SER A 445 -28.57 10.09 18.64
C SER A 445 -29.79 9.18 18.70
N GLY A 446 -30.95 9.68 19.11
CA GLY A 446 -32.20 8.93 19.20
C GLY A 446 -32.70 8.43 17.83
N LEU A 447 -32.38 9.14 16.74
CA LEU A 447 -32.64 8.67 15.37
C LEU A 447 -31.98 7.32 15.09
N MET A 448 -30.73 7.14 15.51
CA MET A 448 -30.01 5.89 15.28
C MET A 448 -30.50 4.78 16.21
N ASP A 449 -30.83 5.09 17.47
CA ASP A 449 -31.38 4.11 18.40
C ASP A 449 -32.74 3.58 17.85
N LEU A 450 -33.63 4.46 17.38
CA LEU A 450 -34.88 4.06 16.72
C LEU A 450 -34.62 3.19 15.49
N LEU A 451 -33.74 3.64 14.59
CA LEU A 451 -33.42 2.93 13.36
C LEU A 451 -32.93 1.50 13.64
N PHE A 452 -32.00 1.34 14.61
CA PHE A 452 -31.44 0.03 14.95
C PHE A 452 -32.44 -0.89 15.66
N ILE A 453 -33.30 -0.37 16.53
CA ILE A 453 -34.38 -1.14 17.14
C ILE A 453 -35.31 -1.69 16.04
N ARG A 454 -35.71 -0.86 15.07
CA ARG A 454 -36.58 -1.29 13.96
C ARG A 454 -35.90 -2.27 13.01
N LEU A 455 -34.59 -2.14 12.80
CA LEU A 455 -33.82 -3.14 12.05
C LEU A 455 -33.76 -4.49 12.78
N ILE A 456 -33.57 -4.51 14.11
CA ILE A 456 -33.60 -5.73 14.91
C ILE A 456 -34.97 -6.40 14.81
N GLU A 457 -36.06 -5.64 14.95
CA GLU A 457 -37.44 -6.14 14.80
C GLU A 457 -37.67 -6.71 13.40
N TYR A 458 -37.27 -5.98 12.35
CA TYR A 458 -37.37 -6.43 10.97
C TYR A 458 -36.60 -7.73 10.72
N PHE A 459 -35.33 -7.83 11.14
CA PHE A 459 -34.54 -9.06 10.95
C PHE A 459 -35.11 -10.24 11.73
N ARG A 460 -35.69 -10.00 12.91
CA ARG A 460 -36.44 -11.02 13.66
C ARG A 460 -37.65 -11.53 12.86
N GLU A 461 -38.48 -10.64 12.35
CA GLU A 461 -39.65 -10.96 11.54
C GLU A 461 -39.30 -11.72 10.27
N GLN A 462 -38.14 -11.44 9.68
CA GLN A 462 -37.62 -12.16 8.52
C GLN A 462 -36.97 -13.51 8.87
N GLY A 463 -36.96 -13.91 10.16
CA GLY A 463 -36.43 -15.20 10.60
C GLY A 463 -34.90 -15.27 10.74
N TYR A 464 -34.20 -14.12 10.72
CA TYR A 464 -32.75 -14.10 10.98
C TYR A 464 -32.44 -14.47 12.44
N ALA A 465 -31.28 -15.11 12.66
CA ALA A 465 -30.77 -15.40 14.00
C ALA A 465 -30.01 -14.21 14.60
N GLY A 466 -29.33 -13.43 13.76
CA GLY A 466 -28.48 -12.33 14.19
C GLY A 466 -28.58 -11.06 13.34
N PHE A 467 -28.21 -9.93 13.94
CA PHE A 467 -27.96 -8.68 13.25
C PHE A 467 -26.53 -8.23 13.48
N ASN A 468 -25.72 -8.25 12.41
CA ASN A 468 -24.32 -7.89 12.45
C ASN A 468 -24.18 -6.36 12.30
N LEU A 469 -23.68 -5.71 13.34
CA LEU A 469 -23.45 -4.26 13.41
C LEU A 469 -22.09 -3.86 12.83
N GLY A 470 -21.35 -4.81 12.26
CA GLY A 470 -20.03 -4.60 11.66
C GLY A 470 -18.88 -4.49 12.65
N LEU A 471 -17.68 -4.26 12.12
CA LEU A 471 -16.43 -4.21 12.88
C LEU A 471 -16.37 -3.01 13.84
N THR A 472 -15.86 -3.26 15.04
CA THR A 472 -15.33 -2.24 15.94
C THR A 472 -13.80 -2.41 15.97
N PRO A 473 -13.07 -1.56 15.27
CA PRO A 473 -11.62 -1.68 15.20
C PRO A 473 -10.98 -1.59 16.58
N LEU A 474 -9.97 -2.44 16.82
CA LEU A 474 -9.15 -2.44 18.04
C LEU A 474 -9.89 -2.73 19.35
N ALA A 475 -11.14 -3.17 19.27
CA ALA A 475 -11.86 -3.70 20.41
C ALA A 475 -11.19 -4.99 20.91
N GLY A 476 -11.07 -5.14 22.23
CA GLY A 476 -10.46 -6.33 22.85
C GLY A 476 -8.94 -6.48 22.66
N LEU A 477 -8.24 -5.39 22.31
CA LEU A 477 -6.78 -5.33 22.27
C LEU A 477 -6.26 -4.65 23.54
N GLY A 478 -5.43 -5.33 24.31
CA GLY A 478 -4.77 -4.77 25.51
C GLY A 478 -5.19 -5.37 26.84
N ASP A 479 -6.14 -6.30 26.87
CA ASP A 479 -6.61 -6.93 28.10
C ASP A 479 -5.78 -8.15 28.53
N GLN A 480 -4.70 -8.50 27.79
CA GLN A 480 -3.82 -9.61 28.16
C GLN A 480 -2.38 -9.18 28.48
N PRO A 481 -1.82 -9.61 29.62
CA PRO A 481 -0.41 -9.40 29.94
C PRO A 481 0.44 -10.29 29.01
N GLY A 482 1.33 -9.66 28.22
CA GLY A 482 2.23 -10.38 27.30
C GLY A 482 2.26 -9.83 25.87
N THR A 483 1.83 -8.59 25.69
CA THR A 483 1.74 -7.88 24.40
C THR A 483 3.01 -8.02 23.56
N SER A 484 2.88 -8.64 22.40
CA SER A 484 3.97 -8.81 21.42
C SER A 484 4.36 -7.47 20.77
N VAL A 485 5.57 -7.38 20.21
CA VAL A 485 6.06 -6.18 19.49
C VAL A 485 5.09 -5.71 18.39
N PRO A 486 4.40 -6.58 17.62
CA PRO A 486 3.37 -6.18 16.67
C PRO A 486 2.19 -5.41 17.30
N GLU A 487 1.78 -5.79 18.52
CA GLU A 487 0.67 -5.14 19.23
C GLU A 487 1.07 -3.76 19.75
N LYS A 488 2.35 -3.55 20.11
CA LYS A 488 2.88 -2.22 20.48
C LYS A 488 2.87 -1.26 19.28
N VAL A 489 3.19 -1.76 18.08
CA VAL A 489 3.10 -0.98 16.84
C VAL A 489 1.63 -0.66 16.52
N LEU A 490 0.72 -1.60 16.71
CA LEU A 490 -0.71 -1.37 16.55
C LEU A 490 -1.24 -0.36 17.55
N ASN A 491 -0.81 -0.43 18.82
CA ASN A 491 -1.16 0.54 19.87
C ASN A 491 -0.61 1.94 19.57
N PHE A 492 0.59 2.05 19.02
CA PHE A 492 1.14 3.33 18.55
C PHE A 492 0.27 3.92 17.43
N TYR A 493 -0.12 3.11 16.45
CA TYR A 493 -1.06 3.53 15.40
C TYR A 493 -2.43 3.86 15.97
N TYR A 494 -2.95 3.09 16.94
CA TYR A 494 -4.20 3.35 17.63
C TYR A 494 -4.23 4.75 18.27
N HIS A 495 -3.20 5.11 19.01
CA HIS A 495 -3.16 6.43 19.67
C HIS A 495 -3.04 7.60 18.69
N HIS A 496 -2.36 7.43 17.56
CA HIS A 496 -2.21 8.49 16.55
C HIS A 496 -3.41 8.58 15.59
N PHE A 497 -4.07 7.47 15.28
CA PHE A 497 -5.26 7.44 14.42
C PHE A 497 -6.57 7.59 15.19
N ASN A 498 -6.59 7.39 16.51
CA ASN A 498 -7.78 7.58 17.35
C ASN A 498 -8.31 9.02 17.34
N GLN A 499 -7.47 10.00 17.00
CA GLN A 499 -7.89 11.39 16.77
C GLN A 499 -8.75 11.56 15.51
N LEU A 500 -8.72 10.57 14.59
CA LEU A 500 -9.48 10.54 13.35
C LEU A 500 -10.75 9.66 13.43
N TYR A 501 -10.89 8.82 14.49
CA TYR A 501 -11.98 7.88 14.65
C TYR A 501 -12.43 7.82 16.12
N ALA A 502 -13.69 8.10 16.38
CA ALA A 502 -14.32 7.95 17.70
C ALA A 502 -14.60 6.45 18.03
N PHE A 503 -13.57 5.59 18.03
CA PHE A 503 -13.74 4.13 18.22
C PHE A 503 -14.38 3.76 19.55
N LYS A 504 -14.05 4.49 20.64
CA LYS A 504 -14.70 4.29 21.95
C LYS A 504 -16.21 4.55 21.91
N GLY A 505 -16.61 5.63 21.23
CA GLY A 505 -18.03 5.95 21.05
C GLY A 505 -18.78 4.90 20.22
N LEU A 506 -18.12 4.34 19.19
CA LEU A 506 -18.70 3.29 18.36
C LEU A 506 -18.92 1.99 19.17
N ARG A 507 -17.98 1.57 20.00
CA ARG A 507 -18.14 0.41 20.87
C ARG A 507 -19.28 0.61 21.86
N GLN A 508 -19.29 1.75 22.57
CA GLN A 508 -20.34 2.11 23.52
C GLN A 508 -21.74 2.16 22.86
N PHE A 509 -21.81 2.66 21.63
CA PHE A 509 -23.07 2.65 20.88
C PHE A 509 -23.56 1.22 20.62
N LYS A 510 -22.69 0.33 20.13
CA LYS A 510 -23.03 -1.07 19.84
C LYS A 510 -23.37 -1.87 21.11
N GLU A 511 -22.67 -1.62 22.21
CA GLU A 511 -22.92 -2.27 23.50
C GLU A 511 -24.34 -2.05 24.05
N LYS A 512 -25.00 -0.94 23.67
CA LYS A 512 -26.40 -0.71 24.04
C LYS A 512 -27.32 -1.85 23.62
N PHE A 513 -26.98 -2.55 22.52
CA PHE A 513 -27.79 -3.63 21.93
C PHE A 513 -27.41 -5.01 22.48
N GLY A 514 -26.38 -5.13 23.34
CA GLY A 514 -25.91 -6.36 23.97
C GLY A 514 -25.45 -7.42 22.98
N PRO A 515 -24.55 -7.08 22.08
CA PRO A 515 -24.08 -8.02 21.07
C PRO A 515 -23.13 -9.06 21.66
N ARG A 516 -23.01 -10.21 21.01
CA ARG A 516 -21.82 -11.05 21.11
C ARG A 516 -20.72 -10.43 20.26
N TRP A 517 -19.45 -10.59 20.69
CA TRP A 517 -18.29 -10.03 20.01
C TRP A 517 -17.50 -11.14 19.34
N GLU A 518 -17.32 -11.07 18.02
CA GLU A 518 -16.53 -12.01 17.24
C GLU A 518 -15.23 -11.38 16.75
N PRO A 519 -14.05 -12.00 17.01
CA PRO A 519 -12.78 -11.42 16.60
C PRO A 519 -12.60 -11.42 15.10
N ARG A 520 -11.88 -10.39 14.59
CA ARG A 520 -11.44 -10.28 13.20
C ARG A 520 -9.95 -10.07 13.14
N TYR A 521 -9.33 -10.61 12.09
CA TYR A 521 -7.88 -10.74 12.00
C TYR A 521 -7.33 -10.11 10.74
N LEU A 522 -6.08 -9.65 10.84
CA LEU A 522 -5.19 -9.31 9.76
C LEU A 522 -4.22 -10.48 9.54
N ILE A 523 -4.13 -10.94 8.31
CA ILE A 523 -3.21 -11.99 7.90
C ILE A 523 -2.11 -11.36 7.06
N TYR A 524 -0.85 -11.65 7.40
CA TYR A 524 0.32 -11.04 6.76
C TYR A 524 1.53 -11.98 6.79
N THR A 525 2.58 -11.68 6.01
CA THR A 525 3.77 -12.55 5.91
C THR A 525 4.94 -12.10 6.79
N ASN A 526 5.18 -10.78 6.87
CA ASN A 526 6.36 -10.24 7.52
C ASN A 526 6.01 -9.11 8.51
N PRO A 527 6.39 -9.21 9.81
CA PRO A 527 6.11 -8.17 10.81
C PRO A 527 6.74 -6.81 10.51
N PHE A 528 7.90 -6.77 9.85
CA PHE A 528 8.57 -5.52 9.49
C PHE A 528 7.78 -4.69 8.46
N LEU A 529 6.79 -5.31 7.79
CA LEU A 529 5.91 -4.63 6.84
C LEU A 529 4.65 -4.04 7.50
N LEU A 530 4.40 -4.27 8.80
CA LEU A 530 3.18 -3.78 9.47
C LEU A 530 2.95 -2.27 9.32
N PRO A 531 3.95 -1.39 9.44
CA PRO A 531 3.74 0.05 9.18
C PRO A 531 3.27 0.32 7.75
N LYS A 532 3.87 -0.34 6.76
CA LYS A 532 3.49 -0.22 5.36
C LYS A 532 2.09 -0.79 5.09
N ILE A 533 1.76 -1.90 5.73
CA ILE A 533 0.44 -2.54 5.65
C ILE A 533 -0.64 -1.63 6.23
N ALA A 534 -0.39 -1.00 7.37
CA ALA A 534 -1.31 -0.05 7.99
C ALA A 534 -1.59 1.15 7.07
N VAL A 535 -0.55 1.72 6.45
CA VAL A 535 -0.69 2.78 5.44
C VAL A 535 -1.50 2.28 4.24
N ALA A 536 -1.25 1.06 3.75
CA ALA A 536 -1.97 0.50 2.61
C ALA A 536 -3.46 0.29 2.90
N ILE A 537 -3.83 -0.26 4.07
CA ILE A 537 -5.22 -0.43 4.49
C ILE A 537 -5.91 0.93 4.63
N THR A 538 -5.25 1.91 5.25
CA THR A 538 -5.80 3.27 5.40
C THR A 538 -6.02 3.93 4.04
N THR A 539 -5.07 3.78 3.11
CA THR A 539 -5.18 4.29 1.74
C THR A 539 -6.32 3.62 0.97
N ALA A 540 -6.46 2.30 1.09
CA ALA A 540 -7.56 1.56 0.48
C ALA A 540 -8.92 2.08 0.97
N ASN A 541 -9.08 2.23 2.30
CA ASN A 541 -10.30 2.76 2.92
C ASN A 541 -10.55 4.25 2.61
N ALA A 542 -9.52 5.01 2.27
CA ALA A 542 -9.64 6.42 1.85
C ALA A 542 -9.91 6.58 0.33
N GLY A 543 -10.05 5.49 -0.43
CA GLY A 543 -10.29 5.51 -1.87
C GLY A 543 -9.08 5.89 -2.72
N GLY A 544 -7.86 5.64 -2.24
CA GLY A 544 -6.62 5.71 -3.02
C GLY A 544 -5.78 6.99 -2.86
N ASN A 545 -6.27 8.05 -2.21
CA ASN A 545 -5.54 9.34 -2.09
C ASN A 545 -5.41 9.82 -0.64
N LEU A 546 -4.50 9.20 0.14
CA LEU A 546 -4.21 9.61 1.52
C LEU A 546 -3.76 11.07 1.61
N PHE A 547 -2.87 11.51 0.73
CA PHE A 547 -2.31 12.87 0.77
C PHE A 547 -3.40 13.95 0.65
N LEU A 548 -4.34 13.78 -0.28
CA LEU A 548 -5.47 14.69 -0.44
C LEU A 548 -6.45 14.61 0.74
N THR A 549 -6.61 13.44 1.34
CA THR A 549 -7.46 13.23 2.52
C THR A 549 -6.89 13.92 3.75
N TYR A 550 -5.58 13.83 3.98
CA TYR A 550 -4.92 14.49 5.10
C TYR A 550 -4.78 16.01 4.92
N LEU A 551 -4.45 16.47 3.70
CA LEU A 551 -4.42 17.91 3.38
C LEU A 551 -5.79 18.55 3.57
N GLY A 552 -6.86 17.92 3.12
CA GLY A 552 -8.23 18.41 3.31
C GLY A 552 -8.59 18.52 4.80
N ALA A 553 -8.38 17.48 5.59
CA ALA A 553 -8.65 17.47 7.02
C ALA A 553 -7.79 18.46 7.81
N TRP A 554 -6.53 18.68 7.42
CA TRP A 554 -5.64 19.67 8.04
C TRP A 554 -6.04 21.11 7.69
N TRP A 555 -6.44 21.36 6.44
CA TRP A 555 -6.92 22.67 5.96
C TRP A 555 -8.22 23.07 6.65
N GLU A 556 -9.17 22.16 6.79
CA GLU A 556 -10.43 22.37 7.47
C GLU A 556 -10.23 22.64 8.97
N LYS A 557 -9.36 21.88 9.68
CA LYS A 557 -9.04 22.15 11.08
C LYS A 557 -8.42 23.54 11.30
N ARG A 558 -7.63 24.06 10.37
CA ARG A 558 -7.07 25.42 10.45
C ARG A 558 -8.11 26.52 10.24
N HIS A 559 -9.05 26.31 9.33
CA HIS A 559 -10.08 27.32 9.04
C HIS A 559 -11.18 27.36 10.11
N PHE A 560 -11.54 26.26 10.74
CA PHE A 560 -12.51 26.23 11.84
C PHE A 560 -11.95 26.83 13.15
N LYS A 561 -10.66 26.66 13.46
CA LYS A 561 -10.05 27.33 14.61
C LYS A 561 -10.04 28.87 14.47
N LYS A 562 -10.00 29.42 13.27
CA LYS A 562 -10.06 30.87 13.02
C LYS A 562 -11.48 31.48 13.17
N LYS A 563 -12.55 30.66 13.00
CA LYS A 563 -13.93 31.15 13.13
C LYS A 563 -14.49 31.13 14.56
N ASN A 564 -13.84 30.47 15.50
CA ASN A 564 -14.28 30.37 16.92
C ASN A 564 -13.38 31.11 17.91
N VAL A 565 -12.66 32.15 17.48
CA VAL A 565 -12.04 33.10 18.39
C VAL A 565 -13.10 34.18 18.67
N PRO A 566 -13.65 34.28 19.88
CA PRO A 566 -14.53 35.40 20.21
C PRO A 566 -13.68 36.68 20.15
N THR A 567 -14.04 37.58 19.27
CA THR A 567 -13.61 39.00 19.38
C THR A 567 -14.04 39.51 20.73
N LYS A 568 -13.07 39.84 21.58
CA LYS A 568 -13.27 40.60 22.79
C LYS A 568 -13.67 42.03 22.46
#